data_f3e7e67260d641a41b595b42d508326c
#
_entry.id   f3e7e67260d641a41b595b42d508326c
#
_cell.length_a   1.000
_cell.length_b   1.000
_cell.length_c   1.000
_cell.angle_alpha   90.00
_cell.angle_beta   90.00
_cell.angle_gamma   90.00
#
_symmetry.space_group_name_H-M   'P 1'
#
loop_
_entity.id
_entity.type
_entity.pdbx_description
1 polymer ?
#
loop_
_entity_poly.entity_id
_entity_poly.type
_entity_poly.pdbx_seq_one_letter_code
_entity_poly.pdbx_strand_id
1 'polypeptide(L)'
;MKKLIKSIIVNILIKTLEDRAVLQSIRSNGPKRVRTSIPFDNKPSPYLIQKPSKHLKGEGVIFITSRFRSGSTLLWNLFRNIEGCTSYYEPFNERKWFDEETRGNHVDKTHVGVDDYWHEYKELSDLSKFYDEKWIHKQIYMDEKSYNPNMEHFIDCIIENTKGTPVMQFNRIDLRLPWIKKHYPKAKIIHLYRNPRDVWASFLTNKKVMTASNIESTYADAFYLDVWCEDLADFYPFLDPAVTRHPYQRFYYLWKLSYLFGTE
;
A
#
# COMPACT_ATOMS: atom_id res chain seq x y z
N MET A 1 17.91 -4.59 -42.64
CA MET A 1 19.03 -5.05 -41.81
C MET A 1 19.07 -4.36 -40.42
N LYS A 2 19.21 -3.03 -40.30
CA LYS A 2 19.28 -2.33 -38.98
C LYS A 2 18.07 -2.59 -38.04
N LYS A 3 16.82 -2.65 -38.55
CA LYS A 3 15.63 -2.93 -37.74
C LYS A 3 15.62 -4.36 -37.16
N LEU A 4 16.08 -5.35 -37.96
CA LEU A 4 16.15 -6.75 -37.53
C LEU A 4 17.21 -6.94 -36.44
N ILE A 5 18.38 -6.34 -36.60
CA ILE A 5 19.46 -6.37 -35.61
C ILE A 5 19.01 -5.71 -34.30
N LYS A 6 18.31 -4.56 -34.37
CA LYS A 6 17.76 -3.89 -33.18
C LYS A 6 16.73 -4.76 -32.44
N SER A 7 15.84 -5.45 -33.18
CA SER A 7 14.86 -6.37 -32.59
C SER A 7 15.50 -7.56 -31.89
N ILE A 8 16.55 -8.14 -32.50
CA ILE A 8 17.31 -9.25 -31.91
C ILE A 8 18.02 -8.81 -30.65
N ILE A 9 18.67 -7.65 -30.65
CA ILE A 9 19.35 -7.10 -29.46
C ILE A 9 18.35 -6.84 -28.34
N VAL A 10 17.19 -6.24 -28.63
CA VAL A 10 16.15 -5.99 -27.63
C VAL A 10 15.64 -7.30 -27.04
N ASN A 11 15.38 -8.32 -27.86
CA ASN A 11 14.93 -9.62 -27.36
C ASN A 11 15.97 -10.34 -26.49
N ILE A 12 17.26 -10.22 -26.85
CA ILE A 12 18.35 -10.75 -26.03
C ILE A 12 18.42 -10.02 -24.70
N LEU A 13 18.34 -8.68 -24.71
CA LEU A 13 18.34 -7.87 -23.50
C LEU A 13 17.15 -8.21 -22.58
N ILE A 14 15.95 -8.34 -23.13
CA ILE A 14 14.76 -8.73 -22.36
C ILE A 14 14.99 -10.10 -21.71
N LYS A 15 15.38 -11.11 -22.47
CA LYS A 15 15.67 -12.46 -21.93
C LYS A 15 16.76 -12.45 -20.85
N THR A 16 17.80 -11.64 -21.07
CA THR A 16 18.90 -11.52 -20.10
C THR A 16 18.45 -10.83 -18.81
N LEU A 17 17.56 -9.82 -18.93
CA LEU A 17 16.99 -9.11 -17.75
C LEU A 17 15.89 -9.93 -17.05
N GLU A 18 15.28 -10.89 -17.73
CA GLU A 18 14.34 -11.85 -17.14
C GLU A 18 15.05 -13.01 -16.43
N ASP A 19 16.36 -13.22 -16.71
CA ASP A 19 17.14 -14.25 -16.04
C ASP A 19 17.38 -13.90 -14.58
N ARG A 20 16.88 -14.75 -13.67
CA ARG A 20 16.97 -14.55 -12.23
C ARG A 20 18.40 -14.43 -11.72
N ALA A 21 19.34 -15.17 -12.31
CA ALA A 21 20.75 -15.12 -11.91
C ALA A 21 21.37 -13.75 -12.29
N VAL A 22 20.99 -13.22 -13.46
CA VAL A 22 21.42 -11.88 -13.90
C VAL A 22 20.80 -10.80 -13.04
N LEU A 23 19.50 -10.88 -12.72
CA LEU A 23 18.85 -9.94 -11.83
C LEU A 23 19.45 -9.97 -10.41
N GLN A 24 19.72 -11.15 -9.88
CA GLN A 24 20.43 -11.28 -8.60
C GLN A 24 21.84 -10.70 -8.64
N SER A 25 22.57 -10.94 -9.74
CA SER A 25 23.92 -10.39 -9.92
C SER A 25 23.90 -8.86 -10.04
N ILE A 26 22.93 -8.30 -10.76
CA ILE A 26 22.73 -6.84 -10.85
C ILE A 26 22.34 -6.26 -9.49
N ARG A 27 21.48 -6.93 -8.72
CA ARG A 27 21.08 -6.50 -7.37
C ARG A 27 22.22 -6.58 -6.35
N SER A 28 23.07 -7.62 -6.45
CA SER A 28 24.20 -7.83 -5.52
C SER A 28 25.45 -7.02 -5.86
N ASN A 29 25.70 -6.77 -7.17
CA ASN A 29 26.89 -6.11 -7.67
C ASN A 29 26.60 -4.75 -8.31
N GLY A 30 25.33 -4.37 -8.43
CA GLY A 30 24.91 -3.06 -8.89
C GLY A 30 25.50 -1.96 -8.00
N PRO A 31 25.60 -0.72 -8.50
CA PRO A 31 26.09 0.37 -7.68
C PRO A 31 25.24 0.39 -6.42
N LYS A 32 25.90 0.15 -5.25
CA LYS A 32 25.25 0.34 -3.96
C LYS A 32 24.56 1.67 -4.05
N ARG A 33 23.22 1.68 -3.88
CA ARG A 33 22.45 2.92 -3.86
C ARG A 33 23.28 3.89 -3.03
N VAL A 34 23.85 4.88 -3.69
CA VAL A 34 24.44 5.98 -2.96
C VAL A 34 23.27 6.48 -2.16
N ARG A 35 23.31 6.24 -0.85
CA ARG A 35 22.37 6.87 0.07
C ARG A 35 22.59 8.36 -0.12
N THR A 36 21.93 8.93 -1.08
CA THR A 36 21.62 10.33 -1.02
C THR A 36 20.64 10.44 0.13
N SER A 37 21.19 10.39 1.33
CA SER A 37 20.58 10.99 2.50
C SER A 37 20.68 12.51 2.31
N ILE A 38 20.15 12.98 1.19
CA ILE A 38 19.59 14.30 1.17
C ILE A 38 18.28 14.06 1.91
N PRO A 39 18.17 14.45 3.20
CA PRO A 39 16.86 14.64 3.75
C PRO A 39 16.24 15.61 2.74
N PHE A 40 15.30 15.13 1.95
CA PHE A 40 14.37 16.04 1.32
C PHE A 40 13.87 16.85 2.50
N ASP A 41 14.31 18.07 2.57
CA ASP A 41 13.87 18.99 3.62
C ASP A 41 12.40 19.19 3.33
N ASN A 42 11.58 18.32 3.91
CA ASN A 42 10.13 18.25 3.75
C ASN A 42 9.47 19.44 4.43
N LYS A 43 10.15 20.59 4.42
CA LYS A 43 9.54 21.83 4.87
C LYS A 43 8.42 22.19 3.90
N PRO A 44 7.22 22.45 4.44
CA PRO A 44 6.12 22.90 3.61
C PRO A 44 6.58 24.12 2.80
N SER A 45 6.26 24.11 1.52
CA SER A 45 6.51 25.30 0.68
C SER A 45 5.89 26.51 1.38
N PRO A 46 6.63 27.62 1.56
CA PRO A 46 6.10 28.83 2.18
C PRO A 46 4.91 29.42 1.39
N TYR A 47 4.70 28.95 0.17
CA TYR A 47 3.59 29.35 -0.70
C TYR A 47 2.34 28.49 -0.55
N LEU A 48 2.40 27.36 0.20
CA LEU A 48 1.23 26.58 0.54
C LEU A 48 0.52 27.26 1.71
N ILE A 49 -0.45 28.10 1.39
CA ILE A 49 -1.37 28.66 2.38
C ILE A 49 -2.27 27.50 2.85
N GLN A 50 -1.91 26.89 3.98
CA GLN A 50 -2.80 25.97 4.66
C GLN A 50 -3.99 26.80 5.17
N LYS A 51 -5.14 26.65 4.51
CA LYS A 51 -6.39 27.10 5.14
C LYS A 51 -6.61 26.22 6.36
N PRO A 52 -6.73 26.80 7.56
CA PRO A 52 -7.06 25.99 8.73
C PRO A 52 -8.40 25.29 8.44
N SER A 53 -8.42 23.97 8.52
CA SER A 53 -9.64 23.18 8.47
C SER A 53 -10.57 23.67 9.58
N LYS A 54 -11.82 24.01 9.26
CA LYS A 54 -12.84 24.48 10.21
C LYS A 54 -13.25 23.41 11.23
N HIS A 55 -12.87 22.18 11.00
CA HIS A 55 -13.16 21.03 11.88
C HIS A 55 -11.86 20.53 12.52
N LEU A 56 -11.94 20.07 13.77
CA LEU A 56 -10.84 19.33 14.39
C LEU A 56 -10.52 18.13 13.52
N LYS A 57 -9.35 18.13 12.88
CA LYS A 57 -8.97 17.18 11.83
C LYS A 57 -9.18 15.74 12.31
N GLY A 58 -10.03 15.01 11.60
CA GLY A 58 -10.35 13.62 11.87
C GLY A 58 -11.47 13.36 12.87
N GLU A 59 -12.19 14.37 13.35
CA GLU A 59 -13.36 14.16 14.23
C GLU A 59 -14.45 13.40 13.45
N GLY A 60 -14.94 12.30 14.03
CA GLY A 60 -15.93 11.43 13.39
C GLY A 60 -15.36 10.51 12.29
N VAL A 61 -14.07 10.55 11.98
CA VAL A 61 -13.43 9.70 10.96
C VAL A 61 -13.00 8.37 11.55
N ILE A 62 -13.16 7.28 10.79
CA ILE A 62 -12.65 5.95 11.14
C ILE A 62 -11.69 5.48 10.07
N PHE A 63 -10.45 5.21 10.45
CA PHE A 63 -9.47 4.52 9.62
C PHE A 63 -9.41 3.05 10.01
N ILE A 64 -9.56 2.16 9.04
CA ILE A 64 -9.35 0.72 9.21
C ILE A 64 -8.06 0.37 8.48
N THR A 65 -7.12 -0.27 9.15
CA THR A 65 -5.89 -0.74 8.51
C THR A 65 -5.54 -2.16 8.92
N SER A 66 -4.86 -2.85 8.04
CA SER A 66 -4.38 -4.22 8.26
C SER A 66 -3.36 -4.61 7.20
N ARG A 67 -2.64 -5.69 7.44
CA ARG A 67 -1.98 -6.40 6.34
C ARG A 67 -3.01 -7.12 5.48
N PHE A 68 -2.66 -7.36 4.21
CA PHE A 68 -3.52 -8.16 3.31
C PHE A 68 -3.95 -9.47 3.96
N ARG A 69 -5.12 -9.97 3.60
CA ARG A 69 -5.70 -11.24 4.06
C ARG A 69 -5.98 -11.32 5.57
N SER A 70 -6.14 -10.20 6.24
CA SER A 70 -6.48 -10.14 7.66
C SER A 70 -7.98 -10.01 7.93
N GLY A 71 -8.83 -9.93 6.89
CA GLY A 71 -10.28 -9.80 7.03
C GLY A 71 -10.79 -8.36 6.95
N SER A 72 -9.97 -7.42 6.51
CA SER A 72 -10.34 -6.00 6.41
C SER A 72 -11.49 -5.73 5.45
N THR A 73 -11.61 -6.49 4.35
CA THR A 73 -12.74 -6.36 3.43
C THR A 73 -14.07 -6.73 4.10
N LEU A 74 -14.08 -7.75 4.95
CA LEU A 74 -15.27 -8.10 5.72
C LEU A 74 -15.67 -6.95 6.66
N LEU A 75 -14.70 -6.40 7.39
CA LEU A 75 -14.96 -5.29 8.31
C LEU A 75 -15.42 -4.03 7.56
N TRP A 76 -14.78 -3.71 6.42
CA TRP A 76 -15.22 -2.63 5.54
C TRP A 76 -16.68 -2.83 5.11
N ASN A 77 -17.04 -4.03 4.65
CA ASN A 77 -18.41 -4.33 4.20
C ASN A 77 -19.43 -4.28 5.34
N LEU A 78 -19.05 -4.62 6.57
CA LEU A 78 -19.90 -4.41 7.75
C LEU A 78 -20.19 -2.93 7.97
N PHE A 79 -19.18 -2.06 7.93
CA PHE A 79 -19.38 -0.62 8.06
C PHE A 79 -20.19 -0.02 6.92
N ARG A 80 -20.06 -0.56 5.69
CA ARG A 80 -20.85 -0.18 4.52
C ARG A 80 -22.35 -0.34 4.74
N ASN A 81 -22.75 -1.30 5.58
CA ASN A 81 -24.13 -1.60 5.90
C ASN A 81 -24.63 -0.96 7.20
N ILE A 82 -23.84 -0.09 7.84
CA ILE A 82 -24.25 0.67 9.02
C ILE A 82 -24.83 2.01 8.58
N GLU A 83 -26.07 2.29 9.00
CA GLU A 83 -26.72 3.57 8.74
C GLU A 83 -25.88 4.73 9.29
N GLY A 84 -25.75 5.80 8.50
CA GLY A 84 -24.94 6.96 8.86
C GLY A 84 -23.44 6.81 8.64
N CYS A 85 -22.97 5.65 8.15
CA CYS A 85 -21.59 5.44 7.72
C CYS A 85 -21.48 5.43 6.19
N THR A 86 -20.39 5.98 5.66
CA THR A 86 -19.99 5.83 4.26
C THR A 86 -18.60 5.20 4.23
N SER A 87 -18.50 3.98 3.70
CA SER A 87 -17.32 3.14 3.86
C SER A 87 -16.55 2.98 2.54
N TYR A 88 -15.37 3.57 2.46
CA TYR A 88 -14.49 3.58 1.27
C TYR A 88 -13.51 2.42 1.30
N TYR A 89 -13.51 1.63 0.22
CA TYR A 89 -12.63 0.49 0.08
C TYR A 89 -11.29 0.87 -0.53
N GLU A 90 -10.21 0.63 0.19
CA GLU A 90 -8.82 0.82 -0.25
C GLU A 90 -8.57 2.08 -1.08
N PRO A 91 -8.67 3.30 -0.50
CA PRO A 91 -8.45 4.54 -1.24
C PRO A 91 -7.10 4.62 -1.98
N PHE A 92 -6.07 3.92 -1.48
CA PHE A 92 -4.74 3.86 -2.10
C PHE A 92 -4.54 2.63 -3.00
N ASN A 93 -5.63 2.03 -3.50
CA ASN A 93 -5.53 0.87 -4.37
C ASN A 93 -5.07 1.27 -5.78
N GLU A 94 -4.23 0.42 -6.40
CA GLU A 94 -3.73 0.58 -7.77
C GLU A 94 -4.84 0.63 -8.83
N ARG A 95 -6.00 0.04 -8.53
CA ARG A 95 -7.17 0.08 -9.42
C ARG A 95 -7.89 1.41 -9.42
N LYS A 96 -7.55 2.33 -8.49
CA LYS A 96 -8.16 3.66 -8.42
C LYS A 96 -9.69 3.56 -8.41
N TRP A 97 -10.25 2.94 -7.37
CA TRP A 97 -11.71 2.70 -7.27
C TRP A 97 -12.57 3.94 -7.51
N PHE A 98 -12.02 5.12 -7.31
CA PHE A 98 -12.62 6.42 -7.57
C PHE A 98 -12.61 6.84 -9.05
N ASP A 99 -11.85 6.17 -9.91
CA ASP A 99 -11.68 6.51 -11.32
C ASP A 99 -12.43 5.51 -12.20
N GLU A 100 -13.55 5.94 -12.75
CA GLU A 100 -14.44 5.10 -13.54
C GLU A 100 -13.79 4.57 -14.82
N GLU A 101 -12.88 5.32 -15.40
CA GLU A 101 -12.24 4.96 -16.66
C GLU A 101 -11.19 3.83 -16.47
N THR A 102 -10.52 3.80 -15.31
CA THR A 102 -9.37 2.92 -15.10
C THR A 102 -9.64 1.74 -14.15
N ARG A 103 -10.60 1.87 -13.21
CA ARG A 103 -10.82 0.86 -12.14
C ARG A 103 -11.22 -0.54 -12.63
N GLY A 104 -11.85 -0.63 -13.82
CA GLY A 104 -12.50 -1.85 -14.26
C GLY A 104 -13.73 -2.24 -13.42
N ASN A 105 -14.25 -3.45 -13.66
CA ASN A 105 -15.47 -3.94 -12.99
C ASN A 105 -15.23 -5.28 -12.25
N HIS A 106 -13.99 -5.61 -11.94
CA HIS A 106 -13.67 -6.87 -11.30
C HIS A 106 -13.86 -6.80 -9.78
N VAL A 107 -14.66 -7.69 -9.26
CA VAL A 107 -14.81 -7.96 -7.83
C VAL A 107 -14.26 -9.34 -7.50
N ASP A 108 -13.45 -9.45 -6.45
CA ASP A 108 -12.88 -10.73 -6.02
C ASP A 108 -14.00 -11.63 -5.50
N LYS A 109 -14.17 -12.79 -6.12
CA LYS A 109 -15.20 -13.79 -5.77
C LYS A 109 -15.07 -14.33 -4.34
N THR A 110 -13.93 -14.14 -3.70
CA THR A 110 -13.72 -14.53 -2.29
C THR A 110 -14.33 -13.53 -1.31
N HIS A 111 -14.73 -12.35 -1.79
CA HIS A 111 -15.38 -11.31 -0.98
C HIS A 111 -16.90 -11.51 -1.02
N VAL A 112 -17.38 -12.45 -0.22
CA VAL A 112 -18.81 -12.81 -0.17
C VAL A 112 -19.66 -11.62 0.27
N GLY A 113 -20.75 -11.33 -0.47
CA GLY A 113 -21.67 -10.22 -0.19
C GLY A 113 -21.12 -8.84 -0.61
N VAL A 114 -20.12 -8.79 -1.48
CA VAL A 114 -19.60 -7.56 -2.07
C VAL A 114 -19.91 -7.55 -3.56
N ASP A 115 -20.74 -6.60 -3.97
CA ASP A 115 -21.13 -6.41 -5.37
C ASP A 115 -20.19 -5.49 -6.13
N ASP A 116 -19.62 -4.49 -5.43
CA ASP A 116 -18.65 -3.54 -5.98
C ASP A 116 -17.76 -2.95 -4.87
N TYR A 117 -16.68 -2.22 -5.28
CA TYR A 117 -15.75 -1.52 -4.38
C TYR A 117 -15.81 0.01 -4.52
N TRP A 118 -16.66 0.54 -5.40
CA TRP A 118 -16.57 1.92 -5.88
C TRP A 118 -17.86 2.74 -5.74
N HIS A 119 -18.93 2.16 -5.26
CA HIS A 119 -20.21 2.86 -5.17
C HIS A 119 -20.09 4.19 -4.42
N GLU A 120 -19.39 4.20 -3.31
CA GLU A 120 -19.23 5.36 -2.44
C GLU A 120 -18.37 6.47 -3.07
N TYR A 121 -17.49 6.10 -4.01
CA TYR A 121 -16.63 7.07 -4.69
C TYR A 121 -17.35 7.85 -5.80
N LYS A 122 -18.54 7.44 -6.23
CA LYS A 122 -19.26 8.08 -7.35
C LYS A 122 -19.61 9.54 -7.12
N GLU A 123 -19.78 9.94 -5.86
CA GLU A 123 -20.10 11.31 -5.49
C GLU A 123 -18.85 12.18 -5.25
N LEU A 124 -17.66 11.60 -5.32
CA LEU A 124 -16.39 12.30 -5.08
C LEU A 124 -15.79 12.76 -6.40
N SER A 125 -15.56 14.05 -6.52
CA SER A 125 -14.82 14.65 -7.64
C SER A 125 -13.34 14.87 -7.25
N ASP A 126 -12.50 15.04 -8.26
CA ASP A 126 -11.14 15.58 -8.12
C ASP A 126 -10.10 14.68 -7.41
N LEU A 127 -10.47 13.47 -6.95
CA LEU A 127 -9.53 12.57 -6.27
C LEU A 127 -8.31 12.23 -7.14
N SER A 128 -8.51 12.07 -8.45
CA SER A 128 -7.43 11.78 -9.40
C SER A 128 -6.35 12.86 -9.45
N LYS A 129 -6.69 14.11 -9.08
CA LYS A 129 -5.72 15.23 -9.07
C LYS A 129 -4.66 15.10 -7.99
N PHE A 130 -5.00 14.45 -6.88
CA PHE A 130 -4.13 14.33 -5.71
C PHE A 130 -3.52 12.93 -5.60
N TYR A 131 -4.10 11.94 -6.25
CA TYR A 131 -3.63 10.57 -6.16
C TYR A 131 -2.25 10.40 -6.78
N ASP A 132 -1.34 9.78 -6.04
CA ASP A 132 -0.02 9.38 -6.54
C ASP A 132 0.14 7.86 -6.42
N GLU A 133 0.30 7.19 -7.55
CA GLU A 133 0.47 5.74 -7.64
C GLU A 133 1.70 5.24 -6.87
N LYS A 134 2.67 6.12 -6.62
CA LYS A 134 3.84 5.80 -5.79
C LYS A 134 3.48 5.41 -4.36
N TRP A 135 2.33 5.84 -3.84
CA TRP A 135 1.88 5.45 -2.48
C TRP A 135 1.69 3.95 -2.31
N ILE A 136 1.53 3.20 -3.40
CA ILE A 136 1.39 1.75 -3.40
C ILE A 136 2.68 1.06 -2.96
N HIS A 137 3.84 1.63 -3.32
CA HIS A 137 5.12 0.94 -3.22
C HIS A 137 6.31 1.82 -2.77
N LYS A 138 6.06 3.09 -2.46
CA LYS A 138 7.06 4.05 -1.97
C LYS A 138 6.56 4.80 -0.76
N GLN A 139 7.50 5.25 0.09
CA GLN A 139 7.17 5.91 1.35
C GLN A 139 6.20 5.08 2.20
N ILE A 140 6.39 3.77 2.22
CA ILE A 140 5.54 2.85 3.00
C ILE A 140 5.63 3.16 4.50
N TYR A 141 6.82 3.57 4.97
CA TYR A 141 7.00 4.16 6.29
C TYR A 141 6.89 5.68 6.23
N MET A 142 6.06 6.25 7.10
CA MET A 142 5.96 7.70 7.31
C MET A 142 5.85 7.98 8.80
N ASP A 143 6.76 8.81 9.28
CA ASP A 143 6.76 9.33 10.65
C ASP A 143 5.97 10.64 10.77
N GLU A 144 5.91 11.20 11.97
CA GLU A 144 5.24 12.46 12.25
C GLU A 144 5.84 13.67 11.50
N LYS A 145 7.10 13.57 11.04
CA LYS A 145 7.81 14.65 10.34
C LYS A 145 7.68 14.52 8.82
N SER A 146 7.17 13.38 8.36
CA SER A 146 6.98 13.12 6.93
C SER A 146 5.97 14.10 6.34
N TYR A 147 6.25 14.57 5.12
CA TYR A 147 5.42 15.54 4.42
C TYR A 147 4.95 14.98 3.08
N ASN A 148 3.65 14.86 2.94
CA ASN A 148 3.01 14.45 1.68
C ASN A 148 1.67 15.18 1.52
N PRO A 149 1.68 16.42 1.00
CA PRO A 149 0.48 17.25 0.92
C PRO A 149 -0.58 16.66 -0.01
N ASN A 150 -0.19 15.94 -1.06
CA ASN A 150 -1.15 15.31 -1.96
C ASN A 150 -1.91 14.19 -1.26
N MET A 151 -1.22 13.37 -0.45
CA MET A 151 -1.86 12.33 0.35
C MET A 151 -2.83 12.92 1.38
N GLU A 152 -2.44 14.01 2.02
CA GLU A 152 -3.29 14.73 2.96
C GLU A 152 -4.53 15.30 2.24
N HIS A 153 -4.36 16.02 1.12
CA HIS A 153 -5.48 16.56 0.34
C HIS A 153 -6.41 15.46 -0.20
N PHE A 154 -5.86 14.32 -0.61
CA PHE A 154 -6.64 13.19 -1.08
C PHE A 154 -7.56 12.65 0.03
N ILE A 155 -7.02 12.46 1.23
CA ILE A 155 -7.80 12.00 2.39
C ILE A 155 -8.81 13.06 2.83
N ASP A 156 -8.39 14.33 2.90
CA ASP A 156 -9.26 15.45 3.25
C ASP A 156 -10.43 15.57 2.25
N CYS A 157 -10.19 15.41 0.96
CA CYS A 157 -11.23 15.43 -0.06
C CYS A 157 -12.29 14.33 0.17
N ILE A 158 -11.89 13.13 0.57
CA ILE A 158 -12.83 12.07 0.93
C ILE A 158 -13.63 12.48 2.17
N ILE A 159 -12.96 12.96 3.21
CA ILE A 159 -13.60 13.34 4.48
C ILE A 159 -14.63 14.46 4.29
N GLU A 160 -14.24 15.52 3.58
CA GLU A 160 -15.04 16.75 3.42
C GLU A 160 -16.28 16.52 2.54
N ASN A 161 -16.22 15.57 1.61
CA ASN A 161 -17.34 15.29 0.70
C ASN A 161 -18.16 14.06 1.12
N THR A 162 -17.84 13.44 2.25
CA THR A 162 -18.58 12.28 2.76
C THR A 162 -19.87 12.72 3.45
N LYS A 163 -20.96 12.04 3.13
CA LYS A 163 -22.20 12.14 3.89
C LYS A 163 -22.16 11.15 5.06
N GLY A 164 -22.32 11.65 6.28
CA GLY A 164 -22.24 10.84 7.50
C GLY A 164 -20.80 10.60 7.98
N THR A 165 -20.57 9.48 8.62
CA THR A 165 -19.26 9.10 9.18
C THR A 165 -18.38 8.47 8.09
N PRO A 166 -17.28 9.11 7.68
CA PRO A 166 -16.34 8.51 6.74
C PRO A 166 -15.56 7.36 7.40
N VAL A 167 -15.64 6.20 6.77
CA VAL A 167 -14.88 5.01 7.15
C VAL A 167 -13.98 4.65 5.98
N MET A 168 -12.67 4.65 6.17
CA MET A 168 -11.70 4.36 5.11
C MET A 168 -10.89 3.13 5.46
N GLN A 169 -11.01 2.08 4.66
CA GLN A 169 -10.24 0.86 4.84
C GLN A 169 -9.00 0.88 3.94
N PHE A 170 -7.84 0.60 4.54
CA PHE A 170 -6.55 0.60 3.85
C PHE A 170 -5.75 -0.67 4.19
N ASN A 171 -4.95 -1.13 3.22
CA ASN A 171 -3.91 -2.14 3.44
C ASN A 171 -2.49 -1.55 3.38
N ARG A 172 -2.37 -0.23 3.34
CA ARG A 172 -1.11 0.49 3.03
C ARG A 172 -0.79 1.64 3.98
N ILE A 173 -1.50 1.75 5.12
CA ILE A 173 -1.24 2.81 6.09
C ILE A 173 -0.75 2.32 7.45
N ASP A 174 -0.64 1.02 7.64
CA ASP A 174 -0.20 0.41 8.89
C ASP A 174 1.17 0.92 9.37
N LEU A 175 2.12 1.15 8.47
CA LEU A 175 3.43 1.76 8.78
C LEU A 175 3.46 3.28 8.60
N ARG A 176 2.33 3.89 8.26
CA ARG A 176 2.10 5.35 8.19
C ARG A 176 1.26 5.86 9.36
N LEU A 177 0.96 5.01 10.35
CA LEU A 177 0.13 5.38 11.49
C LEU A 177 0.65 6.59 12.28
N PRO A 178 1.96 6.79 12.51
CA PRO A 178 2.45 8.01 13.15
C PRO A 178 2.07 9.27 12.36
N TRP A 179 2.19 9.23 11.02
CA TRP A 179 1.76 10.31 10.15
C TRP A 179 0.24 10.52 10.20
N ILE A 180 -0.54 9.46 10.13
CA ILE A 180 -2.01 9.51 10.24
C ILE A 180 -2.44 10.13 11.58
N LYS A 181 -1.88 9.67 12.69
CA LYS A 181 -2.20 10.19 14.04
C LYS A 181 -1.85 11.68 14.17
N LYS A 182 -0.75 12.11 13.55
CA LYS A 182 -0.33 13.51 13.53
C LYS A 182 -1.30 14.41 12.75
N HIS A 183 -1.72 13.98 11.56
CA HIS A 183 -2.58 14.76 10.68
C HIS A 183 -4.08 14.63 11.05
N TYR A 184 -4.50 13.52 11.64
CA TYR A 184 -5.88 13.22 12.02
C TYR A 184 -5.97 12.79 13.49
N PRO A 185 -5.60 13.66 14.45
CA PRO A 185 -5.46 13.30 15.87
C PRO A 185 -6.78 12.90 16.54
N LYS A 186 -7.92 13.23 15.95
CA LYS A 186 -9.26 12.88 16.45
C LYS A 186 -9.88 11.67 15.76
N ALA A 187 -9.24 11.15 14.71
CA ALA A 187 -9.75 9.97 14.03
C ALA A 187 -9.62 8.72 14.93
N LYS A 188 -10.59 7.83 14.78
CA LYS A 188 -10.51 6.49 15.34
C LYS A 188 -9.75 5.58 14.41
N ILE A 189 -8.82 4.80 14.94
CA ILE A 189 -8.03 3.84 14.16
C ILE A 189 -8.39 2.43 14.62
N ILE A 190 -8.80 1.60 13.68
CA ILE A 190 -9.03 0.17 13.90
C ILE A 190 -7.93 -0.57 13.14
N HIS A 191 -7.03 -1.21 13.87
CA HIS A 191 -5.99 -2.03 13.31
C HIS A 191 -6.35 -3.51 13.45
N LEU A 192 -6.54 -4.20 12.31
CA LEU A 192 -6.77 -5.64 12.32
C LEU A 192 -5.46 -6.38 12.10
N TYR A 193 -5.27 -7.40 12.89
CA TYR A 193 -4.21 -8.37 12.68
C TYR A 193 -4.76 -9.79 12.77
N ARG A 194 -4.12 -10.66 12.03
CA ARG A 194 -4.40 -12.08 12.01
C ARG A 194 -3.09 -12.83 12.21
N ASN A 195 -3.15 -14.06 12.74
CA ASN A 195 -1.97 -14.90 12.89
C ASN A 195 -1.15 -14.92 11.59
N PRO A 196 0.17 -14.61 11.64
CA PRO A 196 0.98 -14.48 10.43
C PRO A 196 1.08 -15.78 9.62
N ARG A 197 1.07 -16.93 10.28
CA ARG A 197 1.05 -18.23 9.61
C ARG A 197 -0.23 -18.41 8.77
N ASP A 198 -1.39 -18.02 9.32
CA ASP A 198 -2.66 -18.12 8.61
C ASP A 198 -2.77 -17.13 7.45
N VAL A 199 -2.23 -15.91 7.66
CA VAL A 199 -2.11 -14.93 6.59
C VAL A 199 -1.23 -15.50 5.48
N TRP A 200 -0.02 -15.95 5.81
CA TRP A 200 0.90 -16.58 4.86
C TRP A 200 0.27 -17.74 4.10
N ALA A 201 -0.36 -18.67 4.80
CA ALA A 201 -1.00 -19.84 4.18
C ALA A 201 -2.18 -19.45 3.27
N SER A 202 -2.85 -18.32 3.52
CA SER A 202 -3.99 -17.86 2.70
C SER A 202 -3.56 -17.29 1.34
N PHE A 203 -2.31 -16.91 1.16
CA PHE A 203 -1.75 -16.48 -0.11
C PHE A 203 -1.43 -17.65 -1.04
N LEU A 204 -1.11 -18.80 -0.48
CA LEU A 204 -0.73 -19.98 -1.26
C LEU A 204 -1.91 -20.46 -2.10
N THR A 205 -1.89 -20.15 -3.38
CA THR A 205 -2.95 -20.48 -4.33
C THR A 205 -3.04 -21.97 -4.62
N ASN A 206 -1.94 -22.70 -4.45
CA ASN A 206 -1.90 -24.14 -4.65
C ASN A 206 -1.27 -24.88 -3.46
N LYS A 207 -2.10 -25.20 -2.47
CA LYS A 207 -1.69 -25.92 -1.26
C LYS A 207 -1.16 -27.33 -1.52
N LYS A 208 -1.38 -27.90 -2.71
CA LYS A 208 -0.94 -29.26 -3.07
C LYS A 208 0.51 -29.30 -3.59
N VAL A 209 1.06 -28.16 -4.00
CA VAL A 209 2.40 -28.07 -4.58
C VAL A 209 3.24 -27.07 -3.80
N MET A 210 3.60 -27.45 -2.58
CA MET A 210 4.40 -26.64 -1.65
C MET A 210 5.89 -26.84 -1.87
N THR A 211 6.39 -26.63 -3.09
CA THR A 211 7.84 -26.58 -3.34
C THR A 211 8.40 -25.22 -2.96
N ALA A 212 9.67 -25.16 -2.56
CA ALA A 212 10.37 -23.90 -2.26
C ALA A 212 10.25 -22.91 -3.42
N SER A 213 10.37 -23.37 -4.65
CA SER A 213 10.23 -22.57 -5.87
C SER A 213 8.84 -21.95 -6.01
N ASN A 214 7.78 -22.70 -5.73
CA ASN A 214 6.41 -22.17 -5.80
C ASN A 214 6.11 -21.18 -4.67
N ILE A 215 6.70 -21.42 -3.51
CA ILE A 215 6.61 -20.48 -2.38
C ILE A 215 7.30 -19.17 -2.76
N GLU A 216 8.53 -19.23 -3.24
CA GLU A 216 9.28 -18.03 -3.68
C GLU A 216 8.53 -17.27 -4.77
N SER A 217 8.03 -17.94 -5.81
CA SER A 217 7.31 -17.28 -6.89
C SER A 217 5.97 -16.68 -6.44
N THR A 218 5.25 -17.32 -5.51
CA THR A 218 3.99 -16.79 -5.00
C THR A 218 4.19 -15.49 -4.22
N TYR A 219 5.31 -15.33 -3.53
CA TYR A 219 5.54 -14.18 -2.66
C TYR A 219 6.47 -13.13 -3.24
N ALA A 220 7.18 -13.42 -4.35
CA ALA A 220 8.04 -12.45 -5.00
C ALA A 220 7.24 -11.22 -5.49
N ASP A 221 6.08 -11.46 -6.08
CA ASP A 221 5.27 -10.42 -6.71
C ASP A 221 3.93 -10.20 -6.02
N ALA A 222 3.44 -11.20 -5.27
CA ALA A 222 2.15 -11.10 -4.62
C ALA A 222 2.19 -10.14 -3.43
N PHE A 223 1.25 -9.21 -3.43
CA PHE A 223 1.03 -8.31 -2.31
C PHE A 223 2.24 -7.44 -1.94
N TYR A 224 3.08 -7.13 -2.94
CA TYR A 224 4.18 -6.16 -2.84
C TYR A 224 5.26 -6.48 -1.80
N LEU A 225 5.41 -7.74 -1.37
CA LEU A 225 6.32 -8.10 -0.29
C LEU A 225 7.74 -7.60 -0.54
N ASP A 226 8.32 -7.92 -1.71
CA ASP A 226 9.71 -7.56 -2.01
C ASP A 226 9.87 -6.05 -2.21
N VAL A 227 8.96 -5.43 -2.94
CA VAL A 227 8.98 -3.98 -3.19
C VAL A 227 8.88 -3.17 -1.89
N TRP A 228 8.02 -3.62 -0.96
CA TRP A 228 7.88 -2.95 0.33
C TRP A 228 9.08 -3.22 1.24
N CYS A 229 9.62 -4.43 1.23
CA CYS A 229 10.85 -4.73 1.97
C CYS A 229 12.03 -3.90 1.46
N GLU A 230 12.14 -3.69 0.14
CA GLU A 230 13.17 -2.82 -0.45
C GLU A 230 12.99 -1.34 -0.05
N ASP A 231 11.75 -0.82 -0.04
CA ASP A 231 11.48 0.56 0.38
C ASP A 231 11.75 0.78 1.88
N LEU A 232 11.42 -0.22 2.69
CA LEU A 232 11.60 -0.18 4.13
C LEU A 232 13.03 -0.49 4.59
N ALA A 233 13.87 -1.08 3.76
CA ALA A 233 15.22 -1.49 4.12
C ALA A 233 16.10 -0.30 4.55
N ASP A 234 15.80 0.91 4.07
CA ASP A 234 16.50 2.12 4.49
C ASP A 234 16.26 2.47 5.97
N PHE A 235 15.11 2.06 6.53
CA PHE A 235 14.74 2.26 7.92
C PHE A 235 14.97 0.98 8.76
N TYR A 236 14.75 -0.18 8.16
CA TYR A 236 14.81 -1.50 8.77
C TYR A 236 15.69 -2.43 7.95
N PRO A 237 17.03 -2.36 8.09
CA PRO A 237 17.97 -3.11 7.25
C PRO A 237 17.77 -4.63 7.23
N PHE A 238 17.12 -5.19 8.25
CA PHE A 238 16.76 -6.63 8.29
C PHE A 238 15.65 -7.00 7.29
N LEU A 239 14.98 -6.02 6.66
CA LEU A 239 14.02 -6.26 5.57
C LEU A 239 14.68 -6.36 4.20
N ASP A 240 15.95 -5.94 4.07
CA ASP A 240 16.67 -6.04 2.80
C ASP A 240 16.69 -7.51 2.33
N PRO A 241 16.19 -7.80 1.10
CA PRO A 241 16.23 -9.15 0.53
C PRO A 241 17.64 -9.76 0.46
N ALA A 242 18.69 -8.95 0.41
CA ALA A 242 20.07 -9.41 0.46
C ALA A 242 20.48 -9.89 1.84
N VAL A 243 19.89 -9.34 2.92
CA VAL A 243 20.13 -9.71 4.31
C VAL A 243 19.24 -10.87 4.72
N THR A 244 17.94 -10.73 4.54
CA THR A 244 16.94 -11.75 4.87
C THR A 244 16.41 -12.37 3.59
N ARG A 245 17.03 -13.46 3.16
CA ARG A 245 16.75 -14.08 1.86
C ARG A 245 15.41 -14.80 1.80
N HIS A 246 14.99 -15.42 2.91
CA HIS A 246 13.78 -16.23 2.90
C HIS A 246 12.50 -15.35 2.90
N PRO A 247 11.59 -15.48 1.93
CA PRO A 247 10.43 -14.60 1.79
C PRO A 247 9.48 -14.68 3.00
N TYR A 248 9.29 -15.85 3.62
CA TYR A 248 8.48 -15.97 4.84
C TYR A 248 9.07 -15.16 6.00
N GLN A 249 10.38 -15.10 6.12
CA GLN A 249 11.04 -14.34 7.19
C GLN A 249 10.84 -12.83 6.98
N ARG A 250 10.98 -12.34 5.73
CA ARG A 250 10.66 -10.94 5.39
C ARG A 250 9.19 -10.63 5.64
N PHE A 251 8.30 -11.51 5.19
CA PHE A 251 6.88 -11.39 5.47
C PHE A 251 6.58 -11.31 6.97
N TYR A 252 7.18 -12.18 7.79
CA TYR A 252 6.99 -12.19 9.23
C TYR A 252 7.50 -10.89 9.88
N TYR A 253 8.65 -10.39 9.46
CA TYR A 253 9.18 -9.12 9.96
C TYR A 253 8.27 -7.95 9.58
N LEU A 254 7.80 -7.91 8.35
CA LEU A 254 6.87 -6.89 7.90
C LEU A 254 5.54 -6.95 8.67
N TRP A 255 5.01 -8.15 8.89
CA TRP A 255 3.84 -8.38 9.73
C TRP A 255 4.10 -7.91 11.17
N LYS A 256 5.25 -8.23 11.73
CA LYS A 256 5.61 -7.84 13.10
C LYS A 256 5.73 -6.33 13.27
N LEU A 257 6.31 -5.63 12.29
CA LEU A 257 6.34 -4.17 12.27
C LEU A 257 4.92 -3.59 12.22
N SER A 258 4.08 -4.07 11.31
CA SER A 258 2.68 -3.65 11.23
C SER A 258 1.96 -3.84 12.56
N TYR A 259 2.16 -4.99 13.23
CA TYR A 259 1.59 -5.26 14.54
C TYR A 259 2.06 -4.25 15.60
N LEU A 260 3.36 -3.95 15.65
CA LEU A 260 3.93 -3.00 16.61
C LEU A 260 3.37 -1.59 16.38
N PHE A 261 3.35 -1.11 15.13
CA PHE A 261 2.79 0.20 14.80
C PHE A 261 1.31 0.34 15.14
N GLY A 262 0.55 -0.75 15.08
CA GLY A 262 -0.87 -0.75 15.43
C GLY A 262 -1.15 -0.85 16.92
N THR A 263 -0.15 -1.20 17.76
CA THR A 263 -0.31 -1.34 19.21
C THR A 263 0.30 -0.18 20.00
N GLU A 264 1.11 0.67 19.37
CA GLU A 264 1.64 1.92 19.92
C GLU A 264 0.67 3.10 19.66
#